data_1ee6aced169dd997d64dcb0de2d285a3
#
_entry.id   1ee6aced169dd997d64dcb0de2d285a3
#
_cell.length_a   1.000
_cell.length_b   1.000
_cell.length_c   1.000
_cell.angle_alpha   90.00
_cell.angle_beta   90.00
_cell.angle_gamma   90.00
#
_symmetry.space_group_name_H-M   'P 1'
#
loop_
_entity.id
_entity.type
_entity.pdbx_description
1 polymer ?
#
loop_
_entity_poly.entity_id
_entity_poly.type
_entity_poly.pdbx_seq_one_letter_code
_entity_poly.pdbx_strand_id
1 'polypeptide(L)'
;MSSLIRHFDEHFKGHLDRYKYPNRFVGADRELSRSEAVISLQLLESRLQSSSYLFGNRVALADMAIAPFVRQFSAVDLPWFASLPLPNTARWLAAILDSPRFVRIMRPAG
;
A
#
# COMPACT_ATOMS: atom_id res chain seq x y z
N MET A 1 4.05 -9.77 12.29
CA MET A 1 4.07 -8.34 11.90
C MET A 1 5.29 -7.99 11.07
N SER A 2 6.50 -8.31 11.50
CA SER A 2 7.71 -7.92 10.77
C SER A 2 7.85 -8.58 9.40
N SER A 3 7.39 -9.81 9.20
CA SER A 3 7.47 -10.44 7.87
C SER A 3 6.55 -9.78 6.85
N LEU A 4 5.38 -9.28 7.27
CA LEU A 4 4.50 -8.53 6.39
C LEU A 4 5.11 -7.17 6.03
N ILE A 5 5.68 -6.47 7.01
CA ILE A 5 6.37 -5.20 6.78
C ILE A 5 7.52 -5.40 5.80
N ARG A 6 8.32 -6.46 5.99
CA ARG A 6 9.44 -6.77 5.10
C ARG A 6 8.98 -7.06 3.68
N HIS A 7 7.89 -7.80 3.52
CA HIS A 7 7.33 -8.09 2.20
C HIS A 7 7.03 -6.79 1.45
N PHE A 8 6.40 -5.83 2.12
CA PHE A 8 6.07 -4.55 1.48
C PHE A 8 7.31 -3.66 1.26
N ASP A 9 8.22 -3.66 2.21
CA ASP A 9 9.44 -2.85 2.11
C ASP A 9 10.38 -3.35 1.00
N GLU A 10 10.44 -4.65 0.76
CA GLU A 10 11.36 -5.25 -0.22
C GLU A 10 10.67 -5.61 -1.53
N HIS A 11 9.62 -6.40 -1.46
CA HIS A 11 8.97 -6.95 -2.66
C HIS A 11 7.99 -5.97 -3.30
N PHE A 12 7.05 -5.45 -2.53
CA PHE A 12 6.04 -4.52 -3.03
C PHE A 12 6.70 -3.23 -3.52
N LYS A 13 7.64 -2.70 -2.75
CA LYS A 13 8.34 -1.46 -3.12
C LYS A 13 9.05 -1.59 -4.47
N GLY A 14 9.66 -2.75 -4.75
CA GLY A 14 10.31 -2.99 -6.03
C GLY A 14 9.34 -2.88 -7.20
N HIS A 15 8.15 -3.46 -7.06
CA HIS A 15 7.12 -3.37 -8.10
C HIS A 15 6.51 -1.97 -8.19
N LEU A 16 6.33 -1.31 -7.05
CA LEU A 16 5.86 0.07 -7.01
C LEU A 16 6.81 0.98 -7.80
N ASP A 17 8.10 0.86 -7.58
CA ASP A 17 9.09 1.69 -8.27
C ASP A 17 9.08 1.45 -9.77
N ARG A 18 8.98 0.20 -10.22
CA ARG A 18 8.91 -0.14 -11.64
C ARG A 18 7.61 0.33 -12.28
N TYR A 19 6.52 0.31 -11.55
CA TYR A 19 5.23 0.81 -12.02
C TYR A 19 5.24 2.34 -12.13
N LYS A 20 5.78 3.00 -11.12
CA LYS A 20 5.81 4.47 -11.04
C LYS A 20 6.88 5.08 -11.95
N TYR A 21 8.04 4.44 -12.04
CA TYR A 21 9.20 4.94 -12.78
C TYR A 21 9.77 3.90 -13.74
N PRO A 22 8.99 3.44 -14.74
CA PRO A 22 9.44 2.33 -15.60
C PRO A 22 10.71 2.64 -16.37
N ASN A 23 10.97 3.91 -16.68
CA ASN A 23 12.14 4.32 -17.45
C ASN A 23 13.45 4.22 -16.68
N ARG A 24 13.40 4.00 -15.37
CA ARG A 24 14.60 3.86 -14.53
C ARG A 24 15.14 2.44 -14.49
N PHE A 25 14.38 1.47 -15.00
CA PHE A 25 14.70 0.05 -14.89
C PHE A 25 14.76 -0.58 -16.27
N VAL A 26 15.93 -1.14 -16.62
CA VAL A 26 16.09 -1.84 -17.90
C VAL A 26 15.18 -3.07 -17.92
N GLY A 27 14.38 -3.19 -18.97
CA GLY A 27 13.48 -4.32 -19.15
C GLY A 27 12.26 -4.31 -18.24
N ALA A 28 11.96 -3.21 -17.58
CA ALA A 28 10.78 -3.12 -16.71
C ALA A 28 9.49 -3.22 -17.53
N ASP A 29 8.58 -4.06 -17.05
CA ASP A 29 7.22 -4.17 -17.60
C ASP A 29 6.28 -3.52 -16.57
N ARG A 30 5.79 -2.34 -16.90
CA ARG A 30 4.94 -1.55 -16.02
C ARG A 30 3.66 -2.29 -15.64
N GLU A 31 3.03 -2.95 -16.61
CA GLU A 31 1.78 -3.66 -16.34
C GLU A 31 2.00 -4.91 -15.51
N LEU A 32 3.08 -5.64 -15.74
CA LEU A 32 3.44 -6.80 -14.95
C LEU A 32 3.72 -6.37 -13.50
N SER A 33 4.49 -5.30 -13.30
CA SER A 33 4.80 -4.80 -11.96
C SER A 33 3.54 -4.37 -11.23
N ARG A 34 2.60 -3.72 -11.93
CA ARG A 34 1.30 -3.35 -11.37
C ARG A 34 0.52 -4.58 -10.92
N SER A 35 0.45 -5.60 -11.76
CA SER A 35 -0.26 -6.85 -11.46
C SER A 35 0.34 -7.57 -10.26
N GLU A 36 1.67 -7.63 -10.18
CA GLU A 36 2.37 -8.26 -9.05
C GLU A 36 2.10 -7.48 -7.76
N ALA A 37 2.06 -6.15 -7.82
CA ALA A 37 1.73 -5.33 -6.66
C ALA A 37 0.30 -5.60 -6.18
N VAL A 38 -0.65 -5.80 -7.08
CA VAL A 38 -2.04 -6.12 -6.72
C VAL A 38 -2.11 -7.44 -5.94
N ILE A 39 -1.28 -8.42 -6.30
CA ILE A 39 -1.23 -9.69 -5.56
C ILE A 39 -0.85 -9.43 -4.09
N SER A 40 0.11 -8.55 -3.85
CA SER A 40 0.47 -8.16 -2.48
C SER A 40 -0.69 -7.45 -1.77
N LEU A 41 -1.43 -6.60 -2.48
CA LEU A 41 -2.59 -5.92 -1.89
C LEU A 41 -3.69 -6.91 -1.50
N GLN A 42 -3.81 -8.03 -2.19
CA GLN A 42 -4.77 -9.08 -1.83
C GLN A 42 -4.46 -9.69 -0.48
N LEU A 43 -3.20 -9.71 -0.05
CA LEU A 43 -2.84 -10.12 1.29
C LEU A 43 -3.44 -9.18 2.34
N LEU A 44 -3.41 -7.89 2.08
CA LEU A 44 -4.02 -6.89 2.96
C LEU A 44 -5.53 -7.06 2.98
N GLU A 45 -6.14 -7.22 1.81
CA GLU A 45 -7.58 -7.39 1.70
C GLU A 45 -8.08 -8.57 2.54
N SER A 46 -7.38 -9.70 2.48
CA SER A 46 -7.71 -10.88 3.26
C SER A 46 -7.66 -10.61 4.77
N ARG A 47 -6.63 -9.92 5.23
CA ARG A 47 -6.50 -9.60 6.67
C ARG A 47 -7.60 -8.65 7.12
N LEU A 48 -7.95 -7.70 6.27
CA LEU A 48 -8.89 -6.63 6.61
C LEU A 48 -10.36 -7.05 6.51
N GLN A 49 -10.63 -8.28 6.10
CA GLN A 49 -12.00 -8.81 6.09
C GLN A 49 -12.55 -9.01 7.50
N SER A 50 -11.69 -9.31 8.46
CA SER A 50 -12.12 -9.65 9.82
C SER A 50 -11.68 -8.64 10.88
N SER A 51 -10.96 -7.59 10.50
CA SER A 51 -10.53 -6.56 11.45
C SER A 51 -10.38 -5.21 10.77
N SER A 52 -10.39 -4.15 11.57
CA SER A 52 -10.29 -2.77 11.06
C SER A 52 -8.89 -2.44 10.58
N TYR A 53 -7.87 -3.09 11.13
CA TYR A 53 -6.47 -2.88 10.82
C TYR A 53 -5.78 -4.21 10.60
N LEU A 54 -4.52 -4.18 10.15
CA LEU A 54 -3.82 -5.39 9.70
C LEU A 54 -3.60 -6.43 10.80
N PHE A 55 -3.47 -5.98 12.04
CA PHE A 55 -3.22 -6.88 13.19
C PHE A 55 -4.21 -6.64 14.33
N GLY A 56 -5.48 -6.40 13.98
CA GLY A 56 -6.54 -6.26 14.96
C GLY A 56 -7.39 -5.02 14.74
N ASN A 57 -8.01 -4.53 15.80
CA ASN A 57 -8.93 -3.40 15.71
C ASN A 57 -8.30 -2.06 16.13
N ARG A 58 -6.97 -2.04 16.25
CA ARG A 58 -6.23 -0.83 16.59
C ARG A 58 -5.08 -0.66 15.59
N VAL A 59 -4.71 0.59 15.31
CA VAL A 59 -3.55 0.91 14.48
C VAL A 59 -2.30 0.31 15.13
N ALA A 60 -1.53 -0.42 14.33
CA ALA A 60 -0.27 -1.02 14.74
C ALA A 60 0.87 -0.49 13.88
N LEU A 61 2.10 -0.87 14.23
CA LEU A 61 3.28 -0.47 13.47
C LEU A 61 3.16 -0.88 11.99
N ALA A 62 2.63 -2.07 11.71
CA ALA A 62 2.48 -2.55 10.34
C ALA A 62 1.59 -1.63 9.50
N ASP A 63 0.49 -1.13 10.07
CA ASP A 63 -0.39 -0.20 9.36
C ASP A 63 0.36 1.06 8.95
N MET A 64 1.11 1.62 9.89
CA MET A 64 1.85 2.87 9.63
C MET A 64 3.04 2.66 8.69
N ALA A 65 3.65 1.47 8.72
CA ALA A 65 4.79 1.15 7.86
C ALA A 65 4.36 0.85 6.41
N ILE A 66 3.21 0.21 6.23
CA ILE A 66 2.74 -0.27 4.93
C ILE A 66 1.91 0.78 4.19
N ALA A 67 1.10 1.55 4.90
CA ALA A 67 0.20 2.54 4.28
C ALA A 67 0.90 3.51 3.33
N PRO A 68 2.10 4.05 3.63
CA PRO A 68 2.77 4.95 2.70
C PRO A 68 3.05 4.34 1.33
N PHE A 69 3.41 3.05 1.28
CA PHE A 69 3.64 2.36 0.01
C PHE A 69 2.35 2.20 -0.78
N VAL A 70 1.26 1.82 -0.11
CA VAL A 70 -0.05 1.66 -0.77
C VAL A 70 -0.56 3.01 -1.25
N ARG A 71 -0.36 4.07 -0.48
CA ARG A 71 -0.71 5.43 -0.88
C ARG A 71 -0.01 5.83 -2.17
N GLN A 72 1.31 5.61 -2.25
CA GLN A 72 2.07 5.94 -3.45
C GLN A 72 1.59 5.14 -4.66
N PHE A 73 1.30 3.85 -4.45
CA PHE A 73 0.80 2.98 -5.51
C PHE A 73 -0.55 3.48 -6.03
N SER A 74 -1.47 3.81 -5.13
CA SER A 74 -2.80 4.29 -5.51
C SER A 74 -2.74 5.63 -6.26
N ALA A 75 -1.79 6.48 -5.91
CA ALA A 75 -1.67 7.82 -6.48
C ALA A 75 -1.22 7.82 -7.94
N VAL A 76 -0.62 6.72 -8.43
CA VAL A 76 -0.17 6.64 -9.82
C VAL A 76 -1.37 6.70 -10.78
N ASP A 77 -2.48 6.04 -10.41
CA ASP A 77 -3.71 6.05 -11.20
C ASP A 77 -4.89 5.83 -10.26
N LEU A 78 -5.40 6.90 -9.68
CA LEU A 78 -6.48 6.84 -8.69
C LEU A 78 -7.75 6.19 -9.23
N PRO A 79 -8.27 6.57 -10.42
CA PRO A 79 -9.48 5.91 -10.94
C PRO A 79 -9.31 4.40 -11.13
N TRP A 80 -8.16 3.98 -11.62
CA TRP A 80 -7.89 2.55 -11.79
C TRP A 80 -7.83 1.85 -10.43
N PHE A 81 -7.13 2.42 -9.46
CA PHE A 81 -7.03 1.85 -8.11
C PHE A 81 -8.42 1.70 -7.48
N ALA A 82 -9.26 2.71 -7.64
CA ALA A 82 -10.63 2.69 -7.10
C ALA A 82 -11.50 1.61 -7.74
N SER A 83 -11.16 1.17 -8.96
CA SER A 83 -11.90 0.12 -9.66
C SER A 83 -11.55 -1.29 -9.19
N LEU A 84 -10.49 -1.46 -8.40
CA LEU A 84 -10.05 -2.78 -7.94
C LEU A 84 -11.03 -3.34 -6.90
N PRO A 85 -11.23 -4.68 -6.90
CA PRO A 85 -12.12 -5.32 -5.91
C PRO A 85 -11.41 -5.48 -4.56
N LEU A 86 -10.99 -4.37 -3.97
CA LEU A 86 -10.27 -4.32 -2.71
C LEU A 86 -10.94 -3.32 -1.76
N PRO A 87 -12.23 -3.53 -1.42
CA PRO A 87 -12.99 -2.54 -0.64
C PRO A 87 -12.43 -2.35 0.78
N ASN A 88 -11.96 -3.41 1.41
CA ASN A 88 -11.44 -3.32 2.78
C ASN A 88 -10.07 -2.62 2.79
N THR A 89 -9.24 -2.87 1.79
CA THR A 89 -7.95 -2.19 1.64
C THR A 89 -8.16 -0.70 1.39
N ALA A 90 -9.11 -0.35 0.53
CA ALA A 90 -9.43 1.05 0.24
C ALA A 90 -9.96 1.77 1.49
N ARG A 91 -10.85 1.12 2.24
CA ARG A 91 -11.38 1.67 3.50
C ARG A 91 -10.27 1.87 4.52
N TRP A 92 -9.39 0.87 4.68
CA TRP A 92 -8.27 0.92 5.61
C TRP A 92 -7.31 2.06 5.25
N LEU A 93 -6.97 2.19 3.97
CA LEU A 93 -6.08 3.25 3.53
C LEU A 93 -6.69 4.63 3.81
N ALA A 94 -7.97 4.83 3.50
CA ALA A 94 -8.65 6.08 3.76
C ALA A 94 -8.65 6.43 5.26
N ALA A 95 -8.93 5.43 6.11
CA ALA A 95 -8.93 5.63 7.56
C ALA A 95 -7.55 6.03 8.09
N ILE A 96 -6.49 5.40 7.58
CA ILE A 96 -5.12 5.73 7.98
C ILE A 96 -4.76 7.14 7.52
N LEU A 97 -5.08 7.51 6.28
CA LEU A 97 -4.75 8.83 5.73
C LEU A 97 -5.47 9.95 6.46
N ASP A 98 -6.67 9.69 7.00
CA ASP A 98 -7.43 10.66 7.78
C ASP A 98 -7.00 10.69 9.26
N SER A 99 -6.15 9.75 9.68
CA SER A 99 -5.68 9.69 11.05
C SER A 99 -4.77 10.88 11.36
N PRO A 100 -5.00 11.63 12.46
CA PRO A 100 -4.09 12.70 12.87
C PRO A 100 -2.65 12.21 13.08
N ARG A 101 -2.51 10.97 13.54
CA ARG A 101 -1.21 10.35 13.75
C ARG A 101 -0.45 10.18 12.43
N PHE A 102 -1.14 9.69 11.39
CA PHE A 102 -0.53 9.51 10.07
C PHE A 102 -0.17 10.87 9.45
N VAL A 103 -1.07 11.84 9.51
CA VAL A 103 -0.84 13.18 8.99
C VAL A 103 0.40 13.80 9.65
N ARG A 104 0.55 13.61 10.96
CA ARG A 104 1.72 14.12 11.69
C ARG A 104 3.02 13.51 11.19
N ILE A 105 3.03 12.18 10.96
CA ILE A 105 4.21 11.46 10.50
C ILE A 105 4.57 11.84 9.06
N MET A 106 3.58 12.00 8.20
CA MET A 106 3.79 12.28 6.78
C MET A 106 3.98 13.76 6.48
N ARG A 107 3.83 14.62 7.48
CA ARG A 107 3.98 16.06 7.30
C ARG A 107 5.43 16.40 6.94
N PRO A 108 5.66 17.18 5.89
CA PRO A 108 7.03 17.61 5.57
C PRO A 108 7.67 18.35 6.72
N ALA A 109 8.95 18.10 6.96
CA ALA A 109 9.70 18.83 7.98
C ALA A 109 9.84 20.29 7.56
N GLY A 110 9.47 21.18 8.43
CA GLY A 110 9.56 22.62 8.20
C GLY A 110 8.23 23.24 7.89
#